data_b89b1ffedaea2d08e5851747845b6a7b
#
_entry.id   b89b1ffedaea2d08e5851747845b6a7b
#
_cell.length_a   1.000
_cell.length_b   1.000
_cell.length_c   1.000
_cell.angle_alpha   90.00
_cell.angle_beta   90.00
_cell.angle_gamma   90.00
#
_symmetry.space_group_name_H-M   'P 1'
#
loop_
_entity.id
_entity.type
_entity.pdbx_description
1 polymer ?
#
loop_
_entity_poly.entity_id
_entity_poly.type
_entity_poly.pdbx_seq_one_letter_code
_entity_poly.pdbx_strand_id
1 'polypeptide(L)'
;MFLLNTPVTPNMVTMFGLIVAITVACLFWHGHFVAGALCTFIVEILDGVDGKLARTKLQFTKFGEYECIIDYLYENSWYVAIGMGLSHTTPGRLPVLLACLLVASDTVDNILYTLSDRWYGKSIDLFSPFDSAFRRIAGRRNIYGFMFIIGFSLGYPLKTFFACLIFGFADALQMRLQGVINSCPVCSNDSI
;
A
#
# COMPACT_ATOMS: atom_id res chain seq x y z
N MET A 1 -5.26 22.79 -9.81
CA MET A 1 -4.96 24.23 -9.74
C MET A 1 -5.76 25.01 -8.69
N PHE A 2 -6.96 24.59 -8.32
CA PHE A 2 -7.78 25.28 -7.32
C PHE A 2 -7.16 25.40 -5.92
N LEU A 3 -6.46 24.37 -5.43
CA LEU A 3 -5.87 24.33 -4.07
C LEU A 3 -4.63 25.22 -3.89
N LEU A 4 -4.00 25.68 -4.95
CA LEU A 4 -2.79 26.52 -4.87
C LEU A 4 -3.06 27.90 -4.26
N ASN A 5 -4.25 28.46 -4.51
CA ASN A 5 -4.67 29.77 -4.03
C ASN A 5 -5.48 29.71 -2.72
N THR A 6 -5.57 28.53 -2.10
CA THR A 6 -6.27 28.35 -0.82
C THR A 6 -5.29 28.31 0.35
N PRO A 7 -5.73 28.69 1.57
CA PRO A 7 -4.91 28.59 2.79
C PRO A 7 -4.66 27.13 3.24
N VAL A 8 -5.12 26.13 2.46
CA VAL A 8 -4.95 24.71 2.78
C VAL A 8 -3.48 24.34 2.67
N THR A 9 -2.93 23.86 3.78
CA THR A 9 -1.55 23.35 3.84
C THR A 9 -1.51 21.83 3.59
N PRO A 10 -0.39 21.27 3.09
CA PRO A 10 -0.24 19.82 2.95
C PRO A 10 -0.55 19.07 4.26
N ASN A 11 -0.04 19.55 5.39
CA ASN A 11 -0.28 18.95 6.71
C ASN A 11 -1.77 18.86 7.08
N MET A 12 -2.60 19.80 6.65
CA MET A 12 -4.05 19.71 6.89
C MET A 12 -4.69 18.59 6.10
N VAL A 13 -4.22 18.36 4.87
CA VAL A 13 -4.70 17.27 4.02
C VAL A 13 -4.27 15.92 4.60
N THR A 14 -3.01 15.78 5.01
CA THR A 14 -2.48 14.56 5.65
C THR A 14 -3.23 14.25 6.95
N MET A 15 -3.47 15.26 7.82
CA MET A 15 -4.23 15.07 9.06
C MET A 15 -5.68 14.64 8.80
N PHE A 16 -6.32 15.20 7.80
CA PHE A 16 -7.65 14.79 7.39
C PHE A 16 -7.64 13.35 6.84
N GLY A 17 -6.64 13.02 6.01
CA GLY A 17 -6.42 11.66 5.51
C GLY A 17 -6.27 10.64 6.65
N LEU A 18 -5.52 10.98 7.70
CA LEU A 18 -5.34 10.12 8.87
C LEU A 18 -6.66 9.89 9.63
N ILE A 19 -7.50 10.91 9.79
CA ILE A 19 -8.83 10.75 10.42
C ILE A 19 -9.68 9.79 9.60
N VAL A 20 -9.69 9.94 8.26
CA VAL A 20 -10.42 9.03 7.38
C VAL A 20 -9.84 7.62 7.46
N ALA A 21 -8.50 7.47 7.52
CA ALA A 21 -7.84 6.18 7.64
C ALA A 21 -8.21 5.42 8.91
N ILE A 22 -8.32 6.12 10.05
CA ILE A 22 -8.81 5.53 11.31
C ILE A 22 -10.28 5.12 11.17
N THR A 23 -11.10 5.93 10.50
CA THR A 23 -12.51 5.60 10.23
C THR A 23 -12.62 4.33 9.39
N VAL A 24 -11.75 4.15 8.39
CA VAL A 24 -11.67 2.93 7.57
C VAL A 24 -11.40 1.70 8.45
N ALA A 25 -10.41 1.77 9.34
CA ALA A 25 -10.12 0.67 10.26
C ALA A 25 -11.33 0.31 11.14
N CYS A 26 -12.03 1.30 11.66
CA CYS A 26 -13.26 1.09 12.44
C CYS A 26 -14.37 0.43 11.60
N LEU A 27 -14.58 0.88 10.37
CA LEU A 27 -15.59 0.30 9.47
C LEU A 27 -15.29 -1.17 9.15
N PHE A 28 -14.05 -1.49 8.85
CA PHE A 28 -13.64 -2.87 8.59
C PHE A 28 -13.78 -3.76 9.83
N TRP A 29 -13.39 -3.25 11.00
CA TRP A 29 -13.54 -3.97 12.26
C TRP A 29 -14.99 -4.35 12.56
N HIS A 30 -15.93 -3.44 12.29
CA HIS A 30 -17.36 -3.68 12.47
C HIS A 30 -18.01 -4.43 11.30
N GLY A 31 -17.25 -4.89 10.30
CA GLY A 31 -17.75 -5.67 9.17
C GLY A 31 -18.43 -4.85 8.07
N HIS A 32 -18.32 -3.52 8.09
CA HIS A 32 -18.83 -2.64 7.05
C HIS A 32 -17.86 -2.57 5.86
N PHE A 33 -17.59 -3.71 5.22
CA PHE A 33 -16.51 -3.87 4.23
C PHE A 33 -16.66 -2.95 3.02
N VAL A 34 -17.87 -2.78 2.47
CA VAL A 34 -18.09 -1.93 1.29
C VAL A 34 -17.84 -0.46 1.63
N ALA A 35 -18.39 0.01 2.76
CA ALA A 35 -18.19 1.39 3.21
C ALA A 35 -16.70 1.65 3.52
N GLY A 36 -16.02 0.72 4.19
CA GLY A 36 -14.59 0.79 4.43
C GLY A 36 -13.80 0.89 3.13
N ALA A 37 -14.09 0.03 2.14
CA ALA A 37 -13.40 0.04 0.85
C ALA A 37 -13.61 1.33 0.06
N LEU A 38 -14.78 1.93 0.11
CA LEU A 38 -15.02 3.24 -0.50
C LEU A 38 -14.22 4.35 0.21
N CYS A 39 -14.11 4.28 1.54
CA CYS A 39 -13.31 5.23 2.30
C CYS A 39 -11.79 5.03 2.08
N THR A 40 -11.29 3.81 1.84
CA THR A 40 -9.87 3.62 1.45
C THR A 40 -9.54 4.39 0.19
N PHE A 41 -10.44 4.36 -0.81
CA PHE A 41 -10.23 5.10 -2.04
C PHE A 41 -10.15 6.63 -1.82
N ILE A 42 -10.91 7.15 -0.84
CA ILE A 42 -10.80 8.58 -0.45
C ILE A 42 -9.43 8.86 0.14
N VAL A 43 -8.90 7.98 1.01
CA VAL A 43 -7.55 8.14 1.59
C VAL A 43 -6.49 8.15 0.50
N GLU A 44 -6.56 7.25 -0.48
CA GLU A 44 -5.62 7.18 -1.61
C GLU A 44 -5.63 8.45 -2.47
N ILE A 45 -6.82 9.03 -2.68
CA ILE A 45 -6.94 10.32 -3.39
C ILE A 45 -6.30 11.44 -2.56
N LEU A 46 -6.54 11.50 -1.26
CA LEU A 46 -5.99 12.52 -0.37
C LEU A 46 -4.46 12.46 -0.33
N ASP A 47 -3.88 11.26 -0.22
CA ASP A 47 -2.44 11.01 -0.29
C ASP A 47 -1.84 11.51 -1.63
N GLY A 48 -2.52 11.25 -2.74
CA GLY A 48 -2.11 11.77 -4.04
C GLY A 48 -2.22 13.30 -4.17
N VAL A 49 -3.12 13.93 -3.41
CA VAL A 49 -3.33 15.37 -3.42
C VAL A 49 -2.29 16.08 -2.55
N ASP A 50 -2.00 15.59 -1.32
CA ASP A 50 -1.03 16.21 -0.42
C ASP A 50 0.38 16.12 -0.98
N GLY A 51 0.79 14.98 -1.57
CA GLY A 51 2.07 14.83 -2.24
C GLY A 51 2.26 15.77 -3.44
N LYS A 52 1.20 16.05 -4.21
CA LYS A 52 1.24 17.04 -5.29
C LYS A 52 1.28 18.47 -4.73
N LEU A 53 0.52 18.75 -3.68
CA LEU A 53 0.45 20.05 -3.04
C LEU A 53 1.78 20.42 -2.38
N ALA A 54 2.44 19.49 -1.70
CA ALA A 54 3.75 19.66 -1.08
C ALA A 54 4.81 20.02 -2.13
N ARG A 55 4.82 19.32 -3.27
CA ARG A 55 5.75 19.57 -4.37
C ARG A 55 5.51 20.91 -5.05
N THR A 56 4.25 21.33 -5.23
CA THR A 56 3.92 22.59 -5.91
C THR A 56 4.10 23.80 -5.02
N LYS A 57 3.88 23.68 -3.71
CA LYS A 57 4.11 24.77 -2.73
C LYS A 57 5.54 24.83 -2.21
N LEU A 58 6.43 23.89 -2.61
CA LEU A 58 7.81 23.74 -2.09
C LEU A 58 7.87 23.72 -0.55
N GLN A 59 6.81 23.22 0.08
CA GLN A 59 6.70 23.11 1.53
C GLN A 59 7.09 21.69 1.95
N PHE A 60 8.41 21.46 2.07
CA PHE A 60 8.94 20.24 2.66
C PHE A 60 8.85 20.38 4.19
N THR A 61 7.94 19.67 4.80
CA THR A 61 7.77 19.64 6.26
C THR A 61 8.44 18.41 6.83
N LYS A 62 8.86 18.50 8.10
CA LYS A 62 9.35 17.30 8.84
C LYS A 62 8.31 16.16 8.90
N PHE A 63 7.04 16.50 8.75
CA PHE A 63 5.95 15.52 8.64
C PHE A 63 6.08 14.63 7.40
N GLY A 64 6.58 15.15 6.27
CA GLY A 64 6.79 14.37 5.05
C GLY A 64 7.85 13.26 5.21
N GLU A 65 8.79 13.39 6.17
CA GLU A 65 9.75 12.31 6.47
C GLU A 65 9.07 11.11 7.15
N TYR A 66 7.99 11.35 7.90
CA TYR A 66 7.24 10.31 8.64
C TYR A 66 6.02 9.80 7.87
N GLU A 67 5.67 10.43 6.75
CA GLU A 67 4.49 10.11 5.95
C GLU A 67 4.49 8.63 5.53
N CYS A 68 5.59 8.13 4.99
CA CYS A 68 5.73 6.72 4.62
C CYS A 68 5.51 5.75 5.78
N ILE A 69 5.93 6.13 7.01
CA ILE A 69 5.76 5.28 8.19
C ILE A 69 4.29 5.29 8.64
N ILE A 70 3.66 6.46 8.62
CA ILE A 70 2.26 6.62 8.98
C ILE A 70 1.37 5.85 8.02
N ASP A 71 1.64 5.95 6.72
CA ASP A 71 0.95 5.21 5.67
C ASP A 71 1.06 3.71 5.87
N TYR A 72 2.26 3.22 6.09
CA TYR A 72 2.50 1.81 6.37
C TYR A 72 1.71 1.33 7.61
N LEU A 73 1.65 2.14 8.67
CA LEU A 73 0.95 1.78 9.88
C LEU A 73 -0.57 1.71 9.69
N TYR A 74 -1.19 2.68 9.02
CA TYR A 74 -2.64 2.63 8.84
C TYR A 74 -3.07 1.55 7.85
N GLU A 75 -2.29 1.28 6.79
CA GLU A 75 -2.58 0.19 5.85
C GLU A 75 -2.56 -1.17 6.55
N ASN A 76 -1.50 -1.46 7.31
CA ASN A 76 -1.43 -2.69 8.08
C ASN A 76 -2.56 -2.80 9.12
N SER A 77 -2.98 -1.67 9.71
CA SER A 77 -4.14 -1.64 10.60
C SER A 77 -5.44 -2.05 9.87
N TRP A 78 -5.60 -1.68 8.59
CA TRP A 78 -6.75 -2.10 7.79
C TRP A 78 -6.76 -3.60 7.55
N TYR A 79 -5.62 -4.21 7.23
CA TYR A 79 -5.53 -5.67 7.04
C TYR A 79 -5.93 -6.41 8.32
N VAL A 80 -5.45 -5.95 9.47
CA VAL A 80 -5.85 -6.51 10.77
C VAL A 80 -7.35 -6.30 11.01
N ALA A 81 -7.87 -5.10 10.76
CA ALA A 81 -9.28 -4.77 10.95
C ALA A 81 -10.20 -5.61 10.05
N ILE A 82 -9.81 -5.85 8.77
CA ILE A 82 -10.54 -6.76 7.87
C ILE A 82 -10.55 -8.18 8.43
N GLY A 83 -9.39 -8.69 8.87
CA GLY A 83 -9.29 -10.02 9.45
C GLY A 83 -10.17 -10.20 10.70
N MET A 84 -10.19 -9.20 11.57
CA MET A 84 -11.04 -9.19 12.77
C MET A 84 -12.52 -9.09 12.40
N GLY A 85 -12.91 -8.18 11.51
CA GLY A 85 -14.27 -8.05 11.01
C GLY A 85 -14.79 -9.32 10.36
N LEU A 86 -13.95 -10.01 9.56
CA LEU A 86 -14.29 -11.30 8.94
C LEU A 86 -14.44 -12.42 9.98
N SER A 87 -13.69 -12.37 11.08
CA SER A 87 -13.80 -13.38 12.15
C SER A 87 -15.16 -13.36 12.86
N HIS A 88 -15.88 -12.24 12.80
CA HIS A 88 -17.26 -12.15 13.33
C HIS A 88 -18.27 -12.87 12.43
N THR A 89 -18.01 -12.96 11.13
CA THR A 89 -18.92 -13.55 10.13
C THR A 89 -18.52 -14.96 9.72
N THR A 90 -17.24 -15.28 9.79
CA THR A 90 -16.70 -16.59 9.37
C THR A 90 -16.14 -17.32 10.59
N PRO A 91 -16.72 -18.46 11.00
CA PRO A 91 -16.21 -19.23 12.13
C PRO A 91 -14.81 -19.79 11.79
N GLY A 92 -13.87 -19.62 12.72
CA GLY A 92 -12.52 -20.15 12.60
C GLY A 92 -11.42 -19.10 12.64
N ARG A 93 -10.17 -19.58 12.66
CA ARG A 93 -8.99 -18.72 12.75
C ARG A 93 -8.48 -18.25 11.38
N LEU A 94 -9.10 -18.71 10.29
CA LEU A 94 -8.63 -18.44 8.93
C LEU A 94 -8.55 -16.95 8.59
N PRO A 95 -9.55 -16.10 8.89
CA PRO A 95 -9.46 -14.68 8.56
C PRO A 95 -8.31 -13.96 9.25
N VAL A 96 -8.08 -14.29 10.53
CA VAL A 96 -6.99 -13.70 11.33
C VAL A 96 -5.63 -14.17 10.80
N LEU A 97 -5.52 -15.46 10.44
CA LEU A 97 -4.30 -15.99 9.84
C LEU A 97 -3.97 -15.31 8.51
N LEU A 98 -4.98 -15.09 7.64
CA LEU A 98 -4.82 -14.36 6.39
C LEU A 98 -4.36 -12.91 6.63
N ALA A 99 -4.91 -12.24 7.66
CA ALA A 99 -4.48 -10.90 8.03
C ALA A 99 -3.00 -10.89 8.46
N CYS A 100 -2.59 -11.80 9.33
CA CYS A 100 -1.19 -11.91 9.75
C CYS A 100 -0.25 -12.18 8.57
N LEU A 101 -0.64 -13.04 7.64
CA LEU A 101 0.15 -13.35 6.45
C LEU A 101 0.24 -12.15 5.51
N LEU A 102 -0.84 -11.37 5.35
CA LEU A 102 -0.83 -10.19 4.49
C LEU A 102 0.06 -9.09 5.10
N VAL A 103 -0.06 -8.83 6.40
CA VAL A 103 0.83 -7.91 7.13
C VAL A 103 2.29 -8.34 7.02
N ALA A 104 2.58 -9.64 7.17
CA ALA A 104 3.93 -10.15 7.03
C ALA A 104 4.46 -10.00 5.60
N SER A 105 3.64 -10.26 4.59
CA SER A 105 3.99 -10.08 3.16
C SER A 105 4.33 -8.61 2.86
N ASP A 106 3.47 -7.68 3.28
CA ASP A 106 3.66 -6.24 3.10
C ASP A 106 4.91 -5.73 3.84
N THR A 107 5.13 -6.23 5.06
CA THR A 107 6.35 -5.91 5.83
C THR A 107 7.61 -6.37 5.12
N VAL A 108 7.61 -7.60 4.59
CA VAL A 108 8.76 -8.14 3.84
C VAL A 108 9.02 -7.33 2.58
N ASP A 109 7.98 -6.96 1.85
CA ASP A 109 8.09 -6.13 0.65
C ASP A 109 8.72 -4.77 0.97
N ASN A 110 8.24 -4.11 2.01
CA ASN A 110 8.74 -2.80 2.46
C ASN A 110 10.21 -2.87 2.93
N ILE A 111 10.59 -3.94 3.65
CA ILE A 111 11.99 -4.17 4.06
C ILE A 111 12.88 -4.42 2.84
N LEU A 112 12.46 -5.25 1.90
CA LEU A 112 13.22 -5.55 0.69
C LEU A 112 13.44 -4.30 -0.16
N TYR A 113 12.42 -3.46 -0.28
CA TYR A 113 12.53 -2.18 -0.98
C TYR A 113 13.56 -1.26 -0.34
N THR A 114 13.47 -1.09 0.99
CA THR A 114 14.38 -0.23 1.74
C THR A 114 15.83 -0.75 1.71
N LEU A 115 16.03 -2.06 1.81
CA LEU A 115 17.36 -2.68 1.72
C LEU A 115 17.97 -2.54 0.33
N SER A 116 17.17 -2.70 -0.70
CA SER A 116 17.60 -2.55 -2.08
C SER A 116 18.07 -1.13 -2.38
N ASP A 117 17.33 -0.13 -1.95
CA ASP A 117 17.71 1.27 -2.10
C ASP A 117 19.04 1.58 -1.37
N ARG A 118 19.25 1.00 -0.17
CA ARG A 118 20.48 1.16 0.60
C ARG A 118 21.69 0.45 0.00
N TRP A 119 21.52 -0.75 -0.56
CA TRP A 119 22.64 -1.57 -1.04
C TRP A 119 23.05 -1.24 -2.46
N TYR A 120 22.10 -0.92 -3.32
CA TYR A 120 22.34 -0.66 -4.74
C TYR A 120 22.34 0.83 -5.10
N GLY A 121 21.94 1.72 -4.19
CA GLY A 121 21.84 3.16 -4.42
C GLY A 121 20.88 3.53 -5.55
N LYS A 122 20.05 2.57 -5.98
CA LYS A 122 19.03 2.73 -7.01
C LYS A 122 17.77 1.99 -6.58
N SER A 123 16.65 2.62 -6.80
CA SER A 123 15.34 1.99 -6.61
C SER A 123 15.17 0.81 -7.56
N ILE A 124 14.58 -0.29 -7.09
CA ILE A 124 14.33 -1.52 -7.86
C ILE A 124 13.57 -1.21 -9.16
N ASP A 125 12.75 -0.17 -9.18
CA ASP A 125 11.95 0.26 -10.33
C ASP A 125 12.77 0.68 -11.56
N LEU A 126 14.06 0.92 -11.40
CA LEU A 126 14.95 1.45 -12.44
C LEU A 126 15.77 0.37 -13.16
N PHE A 127 15.66 -0.91 -12.72
CA PHE A 127 16.51 -1.97 -13.29
C PHE A 127 16.00 -2.52 -14.63
N SER A 128 14.67 -2.53 -14.86
CA SER A 128 14.10 -3.01 -16.12
C SER A 128 12.84 -2.23 -16.50
N PRO A 129 12.57 -2.01 -17.81
CA PRO A 129 11.30 -1.43 -18.28
C PRO A 129 10.07 -2.25 -17.86
N PHE A 130 10.23 -3.58 -17.75
CA PHE A 130 9.18 -4.48 -17.27
C PHE A 130 8.90 -4.24 -15.79
N ASP A 131 9.93 -4.03 -14.97
CA ASP A 131 9.79 -3.77 -13.53
C ASP A 131 9.11 -2.44 -13.26
N SER A 132 9.48 -1.40 -13.99
CA SER A 132 8.83 -0.11 -13.88
C SER A 132 7.36 -0.15 -14.34
N ALA A 133 7.03 -0.96 -15.35
CA ALA A 133 5.66 -1.17 -15.80
C ALA A 133 4.86 -2.02 -14.81
N PHE A 134 5.45 -3.11 -14.28
CA PHE A 134 4.83 -4.00 -13.31
C PHE A 134 4.58 -3.28 -11.99
N ARG A 135 5.56 -2.57 -11.43
CA ARG A 135 5.39 -1.77 -10.21
C ARG A 135 4.45 -0.59 -10.38
N ARG A 136 4.37 -0.04 -11.58
CA ARG A 136 3.36 1.01 -11.87
C ARG A 136 1.94 0.47 -11.72
N ILE A 137 1.76 -0.84 -11.91
CA ILE A 137 0.47 -1.51 -11.81
C ILE A 137 0.38 -2.28 -10.48
N ALA A 138 1.31 -3.16 -10.15
CA ALA A 138 1.22 -4.13 -9.07
C ALA A 138 1.67 -3.61 -7.69
N GLY A 139 2.72 -2.80 -7.63
CA GLY A 139 3.25 -2.27 -6.37
C GLY A 139 2.53 -1.03 -5.87
N ARG A 140 1.31 -0.74 -6.34
CA ARG A 140 0.55 0.42 -5.88
C ARG A 140 -0.59 -0.01 -4.97
N ARG A 141 -0.65 0.60 -3.79
CA ARG A 141 -1.75 0.54 -2.80
C ARG A 141 -3.13 0.61 -3.46
N ASN A 142 -3.28 1.45 -4.48
CA ASN A 142 -4.52 1.64 -5.24
C ASN A 142 -5.11 0.32 -5.77
N ILE A 143 -4.29 -0.70 -6.07
CA ILE A 143 -4.79 -1.99 -6.56
C ILE A 143 -5.49 -2.76 -5.46
N TYR A 144 -4.94 -2.77 -4.24
CA TYR A 144 -5.60 -3.39 -3.10
C TYR A 144 -6.93 -2.70 -2.80
N GLY A 145 -6.97 -1.36 -2.85
CA GLY A 145 -8.19 -0.57 -2.73
C GLY A 145 -9.25 -0.95 -3.78
N PHE A 146 -8.86 -1.05 -5.06
CA PHE A 146 -9.77 -1.50 -6.12
C PHE A 146 -10.24 -2.95 -5.92
N MET A 147 -9.34 -3.87 -5.52
CA MET A 147 -9.71 -5.26 -5.22
C MET A 147 -10.71 -5.32 -4.06
N PHE A 148 -10.53 -4.51 -3.02
CA PHE A 148 -11.47 -4.42 -1.91
C PHE A 148 -12.82 -3.89 -2.37
N ILE A 149 -12.87 -2.80 -3.14
CA ILE A 149 -14.13 -2.23 -3.64
C ILE A 149 -14.89 -3.28 -4.44
N ILE A 150 -14.26 -3.88 -5.44
CA ILE A 150 -14.91 -4.84 -6.33
C ILE A 150 -15.33 -6.09 -5.54
N GLY A 151 -14.43 -6.69 -4.81
CA GLY A 151 -14.68 -7.97 -4.16
C GLY A 151 -15.67 -7.89 -3.00
N PHE A 152 -15.62 -6.79 -2.24
CA PHE A 152 -16.56 -6.58 -1.13
C PHE A 152 -17.95 -6.19 -1.65
N SER A 153 -18.02 -5.41 -2.73
CA SER A 153 -19.31 -5.10 -3.39
C SER A 153 -19.97 -6.34 -4.00
N LEU A 154 -19.17 -7.30 -4.47
CA LEU A 154 -19.68 -8.59 -4.96
C LEU A 154 -20.07 -9.57 -3.83
N GLY A 155 -19.86 -9.20 -2.56
CA GLY A 155 -20.19 -10.03 -1.41
C GLY A 155 -19.22 -11.19 -1.14
N TYR A 156 -17.99 -11.12 -1.66
CA TYR A 156 -16.96 -12.14 -1.45
C TYR A 156 -15.75 -11.65 -0.63
N PRO A 157 -15.92 -11.09 0.58
CA PRO A 157 -14.84 -10.45 1.30
C PRO A 157 -13.67 -11.39 1.63
N LEU A 158 -13.95 -12.63 2.02
CA LEU A 158 -12.91 -13.62 2.32
C LEU A 158 -12.09 -14.01 1.08
N LYS A 159 -12.75 -14.20 -0.06
CA LYS A 159 -12.07 -14.55 -1.32
C LYS A 159 -11.20 -13.39 -1.81
N THR A 160 -11.70 -12.17 -1.68
CA THR A 160 -10.96 -10.95 -2.02
C THR A 160 -9.70 -10.84 -1.17
N PHE A 161 -9.83 -11.08 0.14
CA PHE A 161 -8.71 -10.99 1.05
C PHE A 161 -7.64 -12.05 0.74
N PHE A 162 -8.07 -13.25 0.35
CA PHE A 162 -7.18 -14.31 -0.12
C PHE A 162 -6.50 -13.94 -1.46
N ALA A 163 -7.23 -13.33 -2.39
CA ALA A 163 -6.67 -12.85 -3.65
C ALA A 163 -5.61 -11.74 -3.44
N CYS A 164 -5.86 -10.82 -2.51
CA CYS A 164 -4.87 -9.81 -2.12
C CYS A 164 -3.60 -10.44 -1.54
N LEU A 165 -3.73 -11.51 -0.75
CA LEU A 165 -2.57 -12.24 -0.22
C LEU A 165 -1.74 -12.89 -1.34
N ILE A 166 -2.38 -13.56 -2.30
CA ILE A 166 -1.68 -14.14 -3.46
C ILE A 166 -0.93 -13.06 -4.23
N PHE A 167 -1.58 -11.92 -4.43
CA PHE A 167 -0.99 -10.81 -5.17
C PHE A 167 0.21 -10.21 -4.44
N GLY A 168 0.13 -9.99 -3.12
CA GLY A 168 1.25 -9.52 -2.30
C GLY A 168 2.43 -10.49 -2.27
N PHE A 169 2.16 -11.80 -2.22
CA PHE A 169 3.21 -12.81 -2.34
C PHE A 169 3.89 -12.81 -3.71
N ALA A 170 3.13 -12.61 -4.78
CA ALA A 170 3.68 -12.55 -6.14
C ALA A 170 4.60 -11.32 -6.29
N ASP A 171 4.23 -10.18 -5.72
CA ASP A 171 5.04 -8.96 -5.73
C ASP A 171 6.35 -9.14 -4.94
N ALA A 172 6.27 -9.65 -3.72
CA ALA A 172 7.44 -9.95 -2.90
C ALA A 172 8.37 -10.99 -3.54
N LEU A 173 7.83 -12.01 -4.23
CA LEU A 173 8.63 -13.01 -4.94
C LEU A 173 9.36 -12.42 -6.14
N GLN A 174 8.70 -11.55 -6.90
CA GLN A 174 9.31 -10.86 -8.03
C GLN A 174 10.48 -9.99 -7.59
N MET A 175 10.35 -9.25 -6.48
CA MET A 175 11.45 -8.47 -5.91
C MET A 175 12.64 -9.33 -5.50
N ARG A 176 12.40 -10.50 -4.90
CA ARG A 176 13.46 -11.44 -4.54
C ARG A 176 14.21 -11.96 -5.76
N LEU A 177 13.49 -12.35 -6.81
CA LEU A 177 14.09 -12.85 -8.03
C LEU A 177 14.99 -11.80 -8.69
N GLN A 178 14.57 -10.55 -8.70
CA GLN A 178 15.36 -9.45 -9.23
C GLN A 178 16.60 -9.15 -8.39
N GLY A 179 16.47 -9.14 -7.07
CA GLY A 179 17.62 -8.98 -6.16
C GLY A 179 18.69 -10.06 -6.40
N VAL A 180 18.28 -11.31 -6.65
CA VAL A 180 19.19 -12.42 -6.96
C VAL A 180 19.81 -12.28 -8.35
N ILE A 181 19.03 -11.93 -9.37
CA ILE A 181 19.51 -11.76 -10.74
C ILE A 181 20.55 -10.63 -10.81
N ASN A 182 20.29 -9.51 -10.14
CA ASN A 182 21.22 -8.35 -10.14
C ASN A 182 22.45 -8.55 -9.25
N SER A 183 22.41 -9.52 -8.32
CA SER A 183 23.56 -9.93 -7.52
C SER A 183 24.51 -10.88 -8.28
N CYS A 184 24.10 -11.37 -9.44
CA CYS A 184 24.92 -12.28 -10.24
C CYS A 184 25.88 -11.46 -11.14
N PRO A 185 27.21 -11.54 -10.93
CA PRO A 185 28.19 -10.73 -11.67
C PRO A 185 28.24 -11.04 -13.17
N VAL A 186 27.58 -12.10 -13.61
CA VAL A 186 27.54 -12.53 -15.02
C VAL A 186 26.54 -11.71 -15.85
N CYS A 187 25.47 -11.17 -15.24
CA CYS A 187 24.46 -10.39 -15.97
C CYS A 187 24.75 -8.89 -16.07
N SER A 188 25.80 -8.41 -15.40
CA SER A 188 26.17 -6.98 -15.36
C SER A 188 26.98 -6.51 -16.59
N ASN A 189 27.39 -7.42 -17.47
CA ASN A 189 28.32 -7.12 -18.58
C ASN A 189 27.66 -6.93 -19.96
N ASP A 190 26.35 -7.06 -20.08
CA ASP A 190 25.66 -6.96 -21.38
C ASP A 190 24.99 -5.59 -21.65
N SER A 191 25.42 -4.54 -20.95
CA SER A 191 24.95 -3.16 -21.22
C SER A 191 26.14 -2.19 -21.34
N ILE A 192 26.90 -2.33 -22.43
CA ILE A 192 27.72 -1.25 -23.01
C ILE A 192 27.16 -0.91 -24.38
#